data_1b3c3ee0f011de225bba6bb2b4d7c680
#
_entry.id   1b3c3ee0f011de225bba6bb2b4d7c680
#
_cell.length_a   1.000
_cell.length_b   1.000
_cell.length_c   1.000
_cell.angle_alpha   90.00
_cell.angle_beta   90.00
_cell.angle_gamma   90.00
#
_symmetry.space_group_name_H-M   'P 1'
#
loop_
_entity.id
_entity.type
_entity.pdbx_description
1 polymer ?
#
loop_
_entity_poly.entity_id
_entity_poly.type
_entity_poly.pdbx_seq_one_letter_code
_entity_poly.pdbx_strand_id
1 'polypeptide(L)'
;GTIDLVFEPALDIPGELDLVVTAYNKIPYETSINVIAPDGAYIILDDLITSAGEDDILDFGETASFHVEIENVGQEASGDLLINLSHDGTMINVLTDDLTHPSVDPGELATVGPFDIEVGWNIDDGSVAPIIVTVSGESQQWEHEMPVHIEAPSFLILNSNLVDNGNGTLDPGESISMEITLLNTGNSPVSYPTFEATASDPHLVIDSVLSDNAYWFDAGDEVNVTIELSATNDAPVGSSSMLSLNIGSLHTSYAHS
;
A
#
# COMPACT_ATOMS: atom_id res chain seq x y z
N GLY A 1 -40.48 15.19 23.54
CA GLY A 1 -40.21 15.15 22.09
C GLY A 1 -39.67 13.78 21.73
N THR A 2 -39.90 13.37 20.50
CA THR A 2 -39.37 12.13 19.92
C THR A 2 -38.22 12.52 19.01
N ILE A 3 -37.14 11.74 19.00
CA ILE A 3 -36.03 11.88 18.08
C ILE A 3 -35.91 10.55 17.32
N ASP A 4 -35.87 10.63 16.02
CA ASP A 4 -35.55 9.49 15.18
C ASP A 4 -34.02 9.44 14.99
N LEU A 5 -33.45 8.29 15.28
CA LEU A 5 -32.00 8.03 15.04
C LEU A 5 -31.85 7.30 13.70
N VAL A 6 -31.03 7.84 12.83
CA VAL A 6 -30.66 7.20 11.59
C VAL A 6 -29.16 6.88 11.67
N PHE A 7 -28.79 5.63 11.40
CA PHE A 7 -27.40 5.19 11.35
C PHE A 7 -26.97 5.14 9.89
N GLU A 8 -25.89 5.87 9.57
CA GLU A 8 -25.26 5.86 8.27
C GLU A 8 -23.73 5.74 8.49
N PRO A 9 -23.09 4.64 8.07
CA PRO A 9 -23.72 3.44 7.46
C PRO A 9 -24.71 2.73 8.39
N ALA A 10 -25.55 1.86 7.82
CA ALA A 10 -26.44 1.00 8.61
C ALA A 10 -25.61 0.10 9.53
N LEU A 11 -26.17 -0.26 10.67
CA LEU A 11 -25.52 -1.22 11.58
C LEU A 11 -25.65 -2.62 10.97
N ASP A 12 -24.51 -3.22 10.68
CA ASP A 12 -24.39 -4.54 10.05
C ASP A 12 -23.92 -5.64 11.00
N ILE A 13 -23.41 -5.25 12.17
CA ILE A 13 -22.90 -6.18 13.19
C ILE A 13 -23.91 -6.23 14.37
N PRO A 14 -24.44 -7.42 14.70
CA PRO A 14 -25.22 -7.61 15.92
C PRO A 14 -24.37 -7.39 17.17
N GLY A 15 -25.01 -6.86 18.22
CA GLY A 15 -24.30 -6.56 19.46
C GLY A 15 -25.01 -5.54 20.33
N GLU A 16 -24.35 -5.05 21.36
CA GLU A 16 -24.86 -3.98 22.23
C GLU A 16 -24.30 -2.63 21.79
N LEU A 17 -25.19 -1.70 21.45
CA LEU A 17 -24.86 -0.34 21.07
C LEU A 17 -25.10 0.59 22.26
N ASP A 18 -24.08 1.27 22.73
CA ASP A 18 -24.19 2.29 23.77
C ASP A 18 -24.69 3.59 23.18
N LEU A 19 -25.81 4.08 23.75
CA LEU A 19 -26.42 5.35 23.37
C LEU A 19 -26.24 6.38 24.46
N VAL A 20 -25.59 7.50 24.15
CA VAL A 20 -25.43 8.64 25.03
C VAL A 20 -26.15 9.86 24.45
N VAL A 21 -27.17 10.33 25.12
CA VAL A 21 -27.94 11.52 24.72
C VAL A 21 -27.54 12.70 25.60
N THR A 22 -26.97 13.74 24.99
CA THR A 22 -26.55 14.96 25.65
C THR A 22 -27.41 16.17 25.26
N ALA A 23 -27.65 17.08 26.18
CA ALA A 23 -28.31 18.35 25.91
C ALA A 23 -27.68 19.46 26.79
N TYR A 24 -27.76 20.71 26.31
CA TYR A 24 -27.22 21.84 27.04
C TYR A 24 -27.85 21.96 28.44
N ASN A 25 -27.01 22.03 29.45
CA ASN A 25 -27.37 22.14 30.87
C ASN A 25 -28.32 20.99 31.38
N LYS A 26 -28.10 19.76 30.85
CA LYS A 26 -28.74 18.54 31.28
C LYS A 26 -27.72 17.48 31.63
N ILE A 27 -28.10 16.58 32.53
CA ILE A 27 -27.31 15.38 32.80
C ILE A 27 -27.43 14.47 31.56
N PRO A 28 -26.34 13.91 31.06
CA PRO A 28 -26.37 12.91 29.96
C PRO A 28 -27.28 11.74 30.34
N TYR A 29 -28.03 11.26 29.37
CA TYR A 29 -28.79 10.01 29.50
C TYR A 29 -28.00 8.93 28.75
N GLU A 30 -27.70 7.84 29.45
CA GLU A 30 -26.92 6.71 28.93
C GLU A 30 -27.83 5.48 28.93
N THR A 31 -27.85 4.73 27.86
CA THR A 31 -28.57 3.46 27.72
C THR A 31 -27.89 2.62 26.64
N SER A 32 -28.20 1.34 26.60
CA SER A 32 -27.77 0.46 25.52
C SER A 32 -28.99 -0.06 24.73
N ILE A 33 -28.73 -0.40 23.47
CA ILE A 33 -29.70 -0.97 22.54
C ILE A 33 -29.10 -2.24 21.98
N ASN A 34 -29.80 -3.36 22.04
CA ASN A 34 -29.39 -4.57 21.36
C ASN A 34 -29.69 -4.49 19.87
N VAL A 35 -28.64 -4.59 19.06
CA VAL A 35 -28.75 -4.84 17.62
C VAL A 35 -28.79 -6.35 17.43
N ILE A 36 -29.85 -6.85 16.84
CA ILE A 36 -30.05 -8.28 16.61
C ILE A 36 -29.91 -8.59 15.13
N ALA A 37 -29.32 -9.75 14.81
CA ALA A 37 -29.30 -10.24 13.44
C ALA A 37 -30.73 -10.45 12.92
N PRO A 38 -30.97 -10.28 11.62
CA PRO A 38 -32.23 -10.65 11.00
C PRO A 38 -32.51 -12.16 11.13
N ASP A 39 -33.77 -12.55 10.93
CA ASP A 39 -34.13 -13.97 10.84
C ASP A 39 -33.36 -14.63 9.67
N GLY A 40 -32.84 -15.86 9.86
CA GLY A 40 -32.06 -16.60 8.89
C GLY A 40 -30.55 -16.57 9.18
N ALA A 41 -29.76 -16.95 8.20
CA ALA A 41 -28.31 -16.82 8.27
C ALA A 41 -27.88 -15.36 8.10
N TYR A 42 -26.83 -14.97 8.80
CA TYR A 42 -26.22 -13.65 8.63
C TYR A 42 -24.70 -13.75 8.83
N ILE A 43 -23.98 -13.63 7.73
CA ILE A 43 -22.52 -13.78 7.74
C ILE A 43 -21.87 -12.41 7.89
N ILE A 44 -20.99 -12.31 8.86
CA ILE A 44 -20.09 -11.15 9.02
C ILE A 44 -18.65 -11.57 8.70
N LEU A 45 -17.84 -10.61 8.33
CA LEU A 45 -16.40 -10.75 8.27
C LEU A 45 -15.85 -10.44 9.67
N ASP A 46 -15.18 -11.41 10.27
CA ASP A 46 -14.54 -11.26 11.58
C ASP A 46 -13.12 -10.71 11.43
N ASP A 47 -12.33 -11.31 10.55
CA ASP A 47 -10.95 -10.89 10.31
C ASP A 47 -10.50 -11.20 8.87
N LEU A 48 -9.44 -10.50 8.44
CA LEU A 48 -8.69 -10.76 7.21
C LEU A 48 -7.23 -10.99 7.59
N ILE A 49 -6.86 -12.26 7.68
CA ILE A 49 -5.52 -12.67 8.09
C ILE A 49 -4.60 -12.61 6.88
N THR A 50 -3.56 -11.78 6.95
CA THR A 50 -2.51 -11.69 5.95
C THR A 50 -1.43 -12.72 6.24
N SER A 51 -0.93 -13.37 5.20
CA SER A 51 0.28 -14.20 5.23
C SER A 51 1.21 -13.68 4.14
N ALA A 52 2.18 -12.89 4.56
CA ALA A 52 3.11 -12.15 3.71
C ALA A 52 4.52 -12.23 4.31
N GLY A 53 5.51 -12.61 3.51
CA GLY A 53 6.92 -12.62 3.89
C GLY A 53 7.23 -13.26 5.25
N GLU A 54 8.02 -12.54 6.04
CA GLU A 54 8.45 -12.96 7.40
C GLU A 54 7.69 -12.24 8.53
N ASP A 55 6.98 -11.16 8.23
CA ASP A 55 6.38 -10.25 9.21
C ASP A 55 4.86 -10.05 9.04
N ASP A 56 4.26 -10.72 8.05
CA ASP A 56 2.82 -10.63 7.72
C ASP A 56 2.36 -9.20 7.30
N ILE A 57 3.30 -8.32 6.91
CA ILE A 57 3.05 -7.00 6.34
C ILE A 57 3.16 -7.11 4.82
N LEU A 58 2.25 -6.45 4.10
CA LEU A 58 2.32 -6.44 2.65
C LEU A 58 3.35 -5.43 2.16
N ASP A 59 4.36 -5.93 1.50
CA ASP A 59 5.35 -5.11 0.81
C ASP A 59 5.02 -4.97 -0.68
N PHE A 60 5.41 -3.84 -1.25
CA PHE A 60 5.32 -3.61 -2.70
C PHE A 60 5.99 -4.74 -3.49
N GLY A 61 5.34 -5.19 -4.57
CA GLY A 61 5.85 -6.24 -5.46
C GLY A 61 5.88 -7.64 -4.85
N GLU A 62 5.31 -7.85 -3.69
CA GLU A 62 5.28 -9.13 -3.00
C GLU A 62 4.13 -10.01 -3.50
N THR A 63 4.32 -11.33 -3.39
CA THR A 63 3.25 -12.32 -3.50
C THR A 63 2.89 -12.79 -2.11
N ALA A 64 1.63 -12.66 -1.75
CA ALA A 64 1.11 -12.98 -0.42
C ALA A 64 -0.22 -13.74 -0.53
N SER A 65 -0.81 -14.08 0.60
CA SER A 65 -2.15 -14.65 0.63
C SER A 65 -2.98 -14.11 1.79
N PHE A 66 -4.29 -14.08 1.59
CA PHE A 66 -5.26 -13.77 2.63
C PHE A 66 -6.03 -15.03 3.05
N HIS A 67 -6.36 -15.07 4.34
CA HIS A 67 -7.38 -15.99 4.87
C HIS A 67 -8.49 -15.13 5.46
N VAL A 68 -9.71 -15.41 5.07
CA VAL A 68 -10.91 -14.69 5.49
C VAL A 68 -11.52 -15.44 6.65
N GLU A 69 -11.68 -14.81 7.81
CA GLU A 69 -12.46 -15.34 8.92
C GLU A 69 -13.88 -14.77 8.85
N ILE A 70 -14.85 -15.68 8.79
CA ILE A 70 -16.27 -15.34 8.75
C ILE A 70 -16.98 -15.97 9.95
N GLU A 71 -18.00 -15.27 10.47
CA GLU A 71 -18.87 -15.77 11.53
C GLU A 71 -20.32 -15.72 11.06
N ASN A 72 -21.09 -16.78 11.35
CA ASN A 72 -22.54 -16.73 11.20
C ASN A 72 -23.18 -16.24 12.49
N VAL A 73 -23.46 -14.95 12.57
CA VAL A 73 -24.16 -14.33 13.70
C VAL A 73 -25.70 -14.40 13.57
N GLY A 74 -26.17 -15.07 12.53
CA GLY A 74 -27.61 -15.30 12.29
C GLY A 74 -28.18 -16.39 13.19
N GLN A 75 -29.44 -16.75 12.91
CA GLN A 75 -30.19 -17.74 13.71
C GLN A 75 -30.33 -19.09 13.00
N GLU A 76 -29.96 -19.19 11.73
CA GLU A 76 -30.04 -20.39 10.91
C GLU A 76 -28.71 -20.68 10.25
N ALA A 77 -28.45 -21.94 9.89
CA ALA A 77 -27.27 -22.33 9.15
C ALA A 77 -27.24 -21.66 7.74
N SER A 78 -26.04 -21.30 7.27
CA SER A 78 -25.89 -20.51 6.03
C SER A 78 -26.19 -21.28 4.74
N GLY A 79 -26.14 -22.63 4.76
CA GLY A 79 -25.95 -23.42 3.54
C GLY A 79 -24.52 -23.26 3.00
N ASP A 80 -24.26 -23.87 1.84
CA ASP A 80 -22.95 -23.75 1.19
C ASP A 80 -22.71 -22.30 0.76
N LEU A 81 -21.48 -21.81 0.97
CA LEU A 81 -21.06 -20.45 0.72
C LEU A 81 -20.05 -20.39 -0.43
N LEU A 82 -20.15 -19.36 -1.24
CA LEU A 82 -19.12 -18.91 -2.16
C LEU A 82 -18.53 -17.60 -1.62
N ILE A 83 -17.24 -17.57 -1.40
CA ILE A 83 -16.51 -16.40 -0.93
C ILE A 83 -15.68 -15.89 -2.09
N ASN A 84 -15.95 -14.64 -2.50
CA ASN A 84 -15.21 -13.92 -3.53
C ASN A 84 -14.40 -12.80 -2.90
N LEU A 85 -13.14 -12.70 -3.29
CA LEU A 85 -12.23 -11.63 -2.88
C LEU A 85 -11.88 -10.78 -4.08
N SER A 86 -12.00 -9.47 -3.95
CA SER A 86 -11.73 -8.53 -5.04
C SER A 86 -11.09 -7.23 -4.54
N HIS A 87 -10.44 -6.52 -5.47
CA HIS A 87 -9.88 -5.20 -5.26
C HIS A 87 -10.13 -4.33 -6.49
N ASP A 88 -10.71 -3.14 -6.27
CA ASP A 88 -10.94 -2.15 -7.32
C ASP A 88 -9.71 -1.24 -7.46
N GLY A 89 -8.74 -1.65 -8.27
CA GLY A 89 -7.54 -0.84 -8.47
C GLY A 89 -6.37 -1.63 -9.06
N THR A 90 -5.19 -1.01 -9.00
CA THR A 90 -3.93 -1.58 -9.52
C THR A 90 -2.94 -1.91 -8.41
N MET A 91 -3.29 -1.65 -7.14
CA MET A 91 -2.40 -1.90 -6.01
C MET A 91 -2.26 -3.37 -5.70
N ILE A 92 -3.36 -4.12 -5.80
CA ILE A 92 -3.39 -5.56 -5.54
C ILE A 92 -4.04 -6.27 -6.73
N ASN A 93 -3.37 -7.29 -7.23
CA ASN A 93 -3.90 -8.23 -8.22
C ASN A 93 -4.31 -9.51 -7.49
N VAL A 94 -5.60 -9.82 -7.47
CA VAL A 94 -6.12 -11.05 -6.86
C VAL A 94 -5.93 -12.19 -7.84
N LEU A 95 -5.18 -13.21 -7.44
CA LEU A 95 -4.85 -14.38 -8.27
C LEU A 95 -5.82 -15.53 -8.05
N THR A 96 -6.30 -15.69 -6.80
CA THR A 96 -7.35 -16.63 -6.42
C THR A 96 -8.52 -15.82 -5.89
N ASP A 97 -9.58 -15.70 -6.68
CA ASP A 97 -10.70 -14.80 -6.43
C ASP A 97 -11.92 -15.48 -5.79
N ASP A 98 -12.11 -16.79 -6.02
CA ASP A 98 -13.29 -17.55 -5.59
C ASP A 98 -12.91 -18.81 -4.80
N LEU A 99 -13.47 -18.97 -3.61
CA LEU A 99 -13.40 -20.19 -2.81
C LEU A 99 -14.77 -20.56 -2.26
N THR A 100 -15.00 -21.86 -2.05
CA THR A 100 -16.25 -22.36 -1.46
C THR A 100 -16.03 -22.89 -0.06
N HIS A 101 -17.02 -22.69 0.81
CA HIS A 101 -17.04 -23.24 2.16
C HIS A 101 -18.38 -23.96 2.40
N PRO A 102 -18.37 -25.10 3.12
CA PRO A 102 -19.62 -25.73 3.56
C PRO A 102 -20.45 -24.80 4.46
N SER A 103 -21.67 -25.24 4.76
CA SER A 103 -22.55 -24.50 5.68
C SER A 103 -21.87 -24.18 7.00
N VAL A 104 -22.07 -22.94 7.46
CA VAL A 104 -21.62 -22.42 8.76
C VAL A 104 -22.82 -22.32 9.69
N ASP A 105 -22.78 -23.01 10.85
CA ASP A 105 -23.86 -23.02 11.82
C ASP A 105 -23.93 -21.70 12.61
N PRO A 106 -25.08 -21.35 13.23
CA PRO A 106 -25.19 -20.17 14.05
C PRO A 106 -24.15 -20.09 15.17
N GLY A 107 -23.40 -18.98 15.22
CA GLY A 107 -22.30 -18.73 16.16
C GLY A 107 -21.00 -19.47 15.84
N GLU A 108 -20.91 -20.08 14.67
CA GLU A 108 -19.68 -20.74 14.21
C GLU A 108 -18.78 -19.76 13.45
N LEU A 109 -17.48 -19.85 13.75
CA LEU A 109 -16.39 -19.20 13.01
C LEU A 109 -15.83 -20.16 11.96
N ALA A 110 -15.54 -19.66 10.78
CA ALA A 110 -14.91 -20.43 9.71
C ALA A 110 -13.80 -19.60 9.03
N THR A 111 -12.66 -20.25 8.77
CA THR A 111 -11.54 -19.65 8.03
C THR A 111 -11.52 -20.20 6.61
N VAL A 112 -11.50 -19.31 5.62
CA VAL A 112 -11.50 -19.65 4.19
C VAL A 112 -10.28 -19.02 3.52
N GLY A 113 -9.52 -19.80 2.81
CA GLY A 113 -8.29 -19.38 2.15
C GLY A 113 -7.41 -20.59 1.78
N PRO A 114 -6.20 -20.36 1.22
CA PRO A 114 -5.64 -19.04 0.90
C PRO A 114 -6.26 -18.42 -0.35
N PHE A 115 -6.42 -17.09 -0.34
CA PHE A 115 -6.62 -16.28 -1.52
C PHE A 115 -5.28 -15.67 -1.91
N ASP A 116 -4.68 -16.15 -2.99
CA ASP A 116 -3.37 -15.65 -3.43
C ASP A 116 -3.50 -14.29 -4.09
N ILE A 117 -2.56 -13.41 -3.77
CA ILE A 117 -2.49 -12.04 -4.29
C ILE A 117 -1.08 -11.68 -4.72
N GLU A 118 -0.97 -10.67 -5.56
CA GLU A 118 0.27 -10.01 -5.93
C GLU A 118 0.13 -8.50 -5.69
N VAL A 119 1.04 -7.92 -4.94
CA VAL A 119 1.10 -6.48 -4.67
C VAL A 119 1.81 -5.79 -5.83
N GLY A 120 1.30 -4.65 -6.26
CA GLY A 120 1.90 -3.87 -7.34
C GLY A 120 3.27 -3.31 -6.97
N TRP A 121 4.08 -3.02 -8.00
CA TRP A 121 5.44 -2.52 -7.82
C TRP A 121 5.55 -0.99 -7.70
N ASN A 122 4.57 -0.26 -8.19
CA ASN A 122 4.57 1.21 -8.18
C ASN A 122 3.49 1.70 -7.22
N ILE A 123 3.80 1.60 -5.95
CA ILE A 123 2.89 1.96 -4.85
C ILE A 123 3.61 2.93 -3.93
N ASP A 124 2.91 3.97 -3.49
CA ASP A 124 3.43 4.90 -2.50
C ASP A 124 3.43 4.24 -1.11
N ASP A 125 4.46 4.50 -0.32
CA ASP A 125 4.56 4.01 1.05
C ASP A 125 3.36 4.42 1.91
N GLY A 126 2.86 3.47 2.71
CA GLY A 126 1.67 3.68 3.56
C GLY A 126 0.34 3.72 2.79
N SER A 127 0.32 3.27 1.54
CA SER A 127 -0.91 3.14 0.76
C SER A 127 -1.89 2.19 1.44
N VAL A 128 -3.18 2.47 1.26
CA VAL A 128 -4.26 1.63 1.78
C VAL A 128 -5.08 1.09 0.61
N ALA A 129 -5.09 -0.23 0.48
CA ALA A 129 -5.88 -0.94 -0.53
C ALA A 129 -7.16 -1.50 0.10
N PRO A 130 -8.35 -1.08 -0.32
CA PRO A 130 -9.60 -1.70 0.12
C PRO A 130 -9.74 -3.09 -0.53
N ILE A 131 -9.85 -4.12 0.30
CA ILE A 131 -10.20 -5.47 -0.13
C ILE A 131 -11.69 -5.67 0.09
N ILE A 132 -12.41 -6.07 -0.95
CA ILE A 132 -13.82 -6.37 -0.90
C ILE A 132 -13.98 -7.88 -0.80
N VAL A 133 -14.64 -8.32 0.27
CA VAL A 133 -15.00 -9.72 0.49
C VAL A 133 -16.50 -9.85 0.31
N THR A 134 -16.90 -10.62 -0.69
CA THR A 134 -18.30 -10.92 -0.97
C THR A 134 -18.58 -12.36 -0.62
N VAL A 135 -19.49 -12.58 0.34
CA VAL A 135 -19.94 -13.91 0.73
C VAL A 135 -21.33 -14.15 0.17
N SER A 136 -21.51 -15.17 -0.64
CA SER A 136 -22.78 -15.52 -1.29
C SER A 136 -23.29 -16.87 -0.81
N GLY A 137 -24.49 -16.89 -0.25
CA GLY A 137 -25.28 -18.09 0.04
C GLY A 137 -26.36 -18.35 -1.02
N GLU A 138 -27.26 -19.30 -0.78
CA GLU A 138 -28.32 -19.68 -1.74
C GLU A 138 -29.26 -18.51 -2.16
N SER A 139 -29.56 -17.60 -1.22
CA SER A 139 -30.54 -16.52 -1.43
C SER A 139 -30.09 -15.17 -0.86
N GLN A 140 -28.94 -15.10 -0.27
CA GLN A 140 -28.41 -13.92 0.40
C GLN A 140 -26.96 -13.68 0.00
N GLN A 141 -26.55 -12.42 0.07
CA GLN A 141 -25.19 -11.98 -0.20
C GLN A 141 -24.81 -10.93 0.84
N TRP A 142 -23.60 -11.01 1.33
CA TRP A 142 -23.02 -10.07 2.27
C TRP A 142 -21.71 -9.55 1.66
N GLU A 143 -21.48 -8.26 1.79
CA GLU A 143 -20.29 -7.60 1.27
C GLU A 143 -19.62 -6.81 2.39
N HIS A 144 -18.31 -6.98 2.50
CA HIS A 144 -17.50 -6.34 3.50
C HIS A 144 -16.26 -5.74 2.85
N GLU A 145 -15.86 -4.56 3.32
CA GLU A 145 -14.64 -3.90 2.87
C GLU A 145 -13.65 -3.84 4.03
N MET A 146 -12.41 -4.32 3.77
CA MET A 146 -11.30 -4.30 4.72
C MET A 146 -10.15 -3.49 4.14
N PRO A 147 -9.68 -2.44 4.85
CA PRO A 147 -8.50 -1.70 4.44
C PRO A 147 -7.24 -2.50 4.76
N VAL A 148 -6.39 -2.70 3.76
CA VAL A 148 -5.09 -3.35 3.89
C VAL A 148 -4.00 -2.33 3.64
N HIS A 149 -3.03 -2.24 4.55
CA HIS A 149 -1.89 -1.34 4.44
C HIS A 149 -0.76 -2.00 3.64
N ILE A 150 -0.10 -1.21 2.79
CA ILE A 150 1.02 -1.65 1.97
C ILE A 150 2.21 -0.76 2.29
N GLU A 151 3.35 -1.38 2.56
CA GLU A 151 4.62 -0.70 2.75
C GLU A 151 5.43 -0.66 1.45
N ALA A 152 6.14 0.43 1.24
CA ALA A 152 6.99 0.64 0.07
C ALA A 152 8.20 1.51 0.42
N PRO A 153 9.28 1.50 -0.38
CA PRO A 153 10.36 2.46 -0.23
C PRO A 153 9.89 3.85 -0.67
N SER A 154 10.41 4.86 0.00
CA SER A 154 10.23 6.28 -0.34
C SER A 154 11.57 6.99 -0.21
N PHE A 155 11.94 7.86 -1.16
CA PHE A 155 13.28 8.41 -1.19
C PHE A 155 13.29 9.93 -1.05
N LEU A 156 14.22 10.40 -0.23
CA LEU A 156 14.48 11.82 -0.02
C LEU A 156 15.95 12.14 -0.34
N ILE A 157 16.18 13.17 -1.14
CA ILE A 157 17.51 13.74 -1.33
C ILE A 157 17.85 14.59 -0.10
N LEU A 158 18.80 14.12 0.73
CA LEU A 158 19.29 14.87 1.88
C LEU A 158 20.27 15.95 1.49
N ASN A 159 21.12 15.65 0.53
CA ASN A 159 22.17 16.54 0.06
C ASN A 159 22.48 16.30 -1.41
N SER A 160 22.87 17.36 -2.11
CA SER A 160 23.45 17.29 -3.44
C SER A 160 24.61 18.29 -3.55
N ASN A 161 25.73 17.84 -4.07
CA ASN A 161 26.92 18.64 -4.23
C ASN A 161 27.53 18.45 -5.61
N LEU A 162 27.86 19.56 -6.26
CA LEU A 162 28.55 19.56 -7.54
C LEU A 162 30.05 19.70 -7.28
N VAL A 163 30.83 18.69 -7.72
CA VAL A 163 32.27 18.68 -7.60
C VAL A 163 32.86 19.01 -8.97
N ASP A 164 33.35 20.23 -9.10
CA ASP A 164 33.99 20.74 -10.31
C ASP A 164 35.42 21.17 -10.08
N ASN A 165 36.10 21.64 -11.16
CA ASN A 165 37.48 22.09 -11.13
C ASN A 165 37.66 23.52 -10.61
N GLY A 166 36.60 24.20 -10.07
CA GLY A 166 36.77 25.41 -9.29
C GLY A 166 35.95 26.65 -9.67
N ASN A 167 35.08 26.61 -10.70
CA ASN A 167 34.23 27.76 -11.03
C ASN A 167 32.73 27.55 -10.68
N GLY A 168 32.30 26.34 -10.27
CA GLY A 168 30.94 26.00 -9.91
C GLY A 168 29.97 25.90 -11.10
N THR A 169 30.49 25.79 -12.31
CA THR A 169 29.70 25.67 -13.54
C THR A 169 30.28 24.59 -14.45
N LEU A 170 29.41 23.91 -15.18
CA LEU A 170 29.83 22.95 -16.20
C LEU A 170 29.97 23.70 -17.54
N ASP A 171 31.24 23.91 -17.95
CA ASP A 171 31.56 24.58 -19.21
C ASP A 171 31.50 23.59 -20.40
N PRO A 172 31.28 24.09 -21.66
CA PRO A 172 31.31 23.23 -22.83
C PRO A 172 32.62 22.41 -22.94
N GLY A 173 32.51 21.08 -23.05
CA GLY A 173 33.60 20.14 -23.10
C GLY A 173 34.23 19.76 -21.75
N GLU A 174 33.65 20.23 -20.65
CA GLU A 174 34.09 19.88 -19.28
C GLU A 174 33.37 18.64 -18.75
N SER A 175 33.96 17.99 -17.75
CA SER A 175 33.38 16.90 -16.97
C SER A 175 33.40 17.26 -15.48
N ILE A 176 32.32 16.91 -14.79
CA ILE A 176 32.11 17.14 -13.34
C ILE A 176 31.49 15.91 -12.71
N SER A 177 31.57 15.85 -11.39
CA SER A 177 30.83 14.84 -10.61
C SER A 177 29.71 15.50 -9.80
N MET A 178 28.54 14.87 -9.76
CA MET A 178 27.46 15.23 -8.86
C MET A 178 27.32 14.17 -7.78
N GLU A 179 27.55 14.56 -6.55
CA GLU A 179 27.37 13.69 -5.38
C GLU A 179 26.00 13.93 -4.76
N ILE A 180 25.23 12.85 -4.57
CA ILE A 180 23.89 12.89 -4.00
C ILE A 180 23.85 11.92 -2.82
N THR A 181 23.33 12.39 -1.68
CA THR A 181 22.98 11.53 -0.55
C THR A 181 21.49 11.31 -0.53
N LEU A 182 21.06 10.06 -0.63
CA LEU A 182 19.68 9.63 -0.57
C LEU A 182 19.37 8.99 0.78
N LEU A 183 18.19 9.21 1.29
CA LEU A 183 17.62 8.53 2.46
C LEU A 183 16.37 7.74 2.00
N ASN A 184 16.28 6.47 2.38
CA ASN A 184 15.02 5.75 2.29
C ASN A 184 14.14 6.12 3.49
N THR A 185 13.13 6.94 3.26
CA THR A 185 12.14 7.38 4.28
C THR A 185 10.93 6.47 4.36
N GLY A 186 10.80 5.51 3.45
CA GLY A 186 9.73 4.53 3.43
C GLY A 186 9.95 3.40 4.43
N ASN A 187 8.98 2.50 4.52
CA ASN A 187 9.00 1.40 5.48
C ASN A 187 9.60 0.10 4.92
N SER A 188 9.66 -0.03 3.59
CA SER A 188 10.23 -1.23 2.95
C SER A 188 11.64 -1.01 2.43
N PRO A 189 12.49 -2.06 2.43
CA PRO A 189 13.82 -2.02 1.83
C PRO A 189 13.76 -2.15 0.30
N VAL A 190 14.82 -1.71 -0.38
CA VAL A 190 15.09 -2.06 -1.79
C VAL A 190 16.23 -3.05 -1.84
N SER A 191 15.96 -4.26 -2.34
CA SER A 191 16.97 -5.27 -2.58
C SER A 191 17.69 -5.03 -3.90
N TYR A 192 19.01 -5.10 -3.89
CA TYR A 192 19.87 -4.88 -5.07
C TYR A 192 19.51 -3.58 -5.80
N PRO A 193 19.62 -2.41 -5.11
CA PRO A 193 19.23 -1.14 -5.69
C PRO A 193 20.04 -0.84 -6.96
N THR A 194 19.37 -0.32 -7.97
CA THR A 194 19.98 0.19 -9.20
C THR A 194 19.68 1.68 -9.30
N PHE A 195 20.67 2.43 -9.79
CA PHE A 195 20.57 3.87 -9.92
C PHE A 195 20.85 4.25 -11.38
N GLU A 196 19.90 4.94 -12.00
CA GLU A 196 20.00 5.40 -13.38
C GLU A 196 19.71 6.90 -13.44
N ALA A 197 20.57 7.65 -14.10
CA ALA A 197 20.35 9.08 -14.30
C ALA A 197 20.02 9.39 -15.75
N THR A 198 19.16 10.38 -15.96
CA THR A 198 18.82 10.91 -17.28
C THR A 198 18.87 12.44 -17.27
N ALA A 199 19.28 13.03 -18.38
CA ALA A 199 19.32 14.47 -18.57
C ALA A 199 18.31 14.91 -19.62
N SER A 200 17.63 16.05 -19.41
CA SER A 200 16.65 16.59 -20.34
C SER A 200 17.28 17.30 -21.56
N ASP A 201 18.51 17.79 -21.41
CA ASP A 201 19.26 18.46 -22.47
C ASP A 201 20.25 17.48 -23.14
N PRO A 202 20.26 17.33 -24.48
CA PRO A 202 21.14 16.42 -25.18
C PRO A 202 22.63 16.81 -25.11
N HIS A 203 22.95 18.03 -24.68
CA HIS A 203 24.34 18.46 -24.51
C HIS A 203 24.92 18.09 -23.14
N LEU A 204 24.09 17.61 -22.20
CA LEU A 204 24.52 17.02 -20.93
C LEU A 204 24.53 15.49 -21.05
N VAL A 205 25.71 14.91 -20.97
CA VAL A 205 25.93 13.46 -21.08
C VAL A 205 26.11 12.87 -19.70
N ILE A 206 25.45 11.77 -19.41
CA ILE A 206 25.66 10.96 -18.23
C ILE A 206 26.74 9.94 -18.58
N ASP A 207 27.93 10.08 -17.99
CA ASP A 207 29.06 9.20 -18.27
C ASP A 207 29.00 7.91 -17.42
N SER A 208 28.67 8.04 -16.15
CA SER A 208 28.43 6.91 -15.25
C SER A 208 27.59 7.31 -14.04
N VAL A 209 26.95 6.30 -13.43
CA VAL A 209 26.26 6.41 -12.13
C VAL A 209 26.82 5.32 -11.23
N LEU A 210 27.34 5.71 -10.06
CA LEU A 210 27.98 4.82 -9.09
C LEU A 210 27.30 5.01 -7.74
N SER A 211 27.11 3.94 -6.98
CA SER A 211 26.61 4.00 -5.60
C SER A 211 27.56 3.26 -4.66
N ASP A 212 27.54 3.63 -3.39
CA ASP A 212 28.31 2.99 -2.32
C ASP A 212 27.59 1.76 -1.73
N ASN A 213 26.33 1.53 -2.10
CA ASN A 213 25.55 0.37 -1.71
C ASN A 213 25.06 -0.42 -2.94
N ALA A 214 25.31 -1.73 -2.94
CA ALA A 214 24.99 -2.62 -4.05
C ALA A 214 24.01 -3.75 -3.67
N TYR A 215 23.62 -3.88 -2.39
CA TYR A 215 22.86 -5.05 -1.92
C TYR A 215 21.51 -4.71 -1.30
N TRP A 216 21.49 -3.81 -0.32
CA TRP A 216 20.29 -3.45 0.42
C TRP A 216 20.27 -1.95 0.67
N PHE A 217 19.11 -1.36 0.50
CA PHE A 217 18.81 0.02 0.88
C PHE A 217 17.62 -0.02 1.83
N ASP A 218 17.91 -0.31 3.11
CA ASP A 218 16.90 -0.52 4.14
C ASP A 218 16.17 0.78 4.49
N ALA A 219 15.00 0.64 5.11
CA ALA A 219 14.27 1.77 5.69
C ALA A 219 15.16 2.53 6.68
N GLY A 220 15.28 3.83 6.52
CA GLY A 220 16.12 4.69 7.34
C GLY A 220 17.61 4.74 6.96
N ASP A 221 18.05 3.96 5.96
CA ASP A 221 19.42 3.99 5.49
C ASP A 221 19.70 5.17 4.56
N GLU A 222 20.97 5.58 4.55
CA GLU A 222 21.50 6.56 3.60
C GLU A 222 22.42 5.88 2.57
N VAL A 223 22.28 6.28 1.30
CA VAL A 223 23.13 5.82 0.19
C VAL A 223 23.68 7.02 -0.55
N ASN A 224 24.99 6.98 -0.83
CA ASN A 224 25.64 8.00 -1.66
C ASN A 224 25.72 7.54 -3.12
N VAL A 225 25.23 8.38 -4.01
CA VAL A 225 25.26 8.18 -5.45
C VAL A 225 26.12 9.27 -6.08
N THR A 226 27.09 8.86 -6.88
CA THR A 226 27.94 9.75 -7.67
C THR A 226 27.57 9.62 -9.13
N ILE A 227 27.21 10.74 -9.77
CA ILE A 227 26.90 10.83 -11.18
C ILE A 227 28.03 11.60 -11.87
N GLU A 228 28.74 10.92 -12.77
CA GLU A 228 29.75 11.58 -13.63
C GLU A 228 29.01 12.18 -14.83
N LEU A 229 29.26 13.45 -15.06
CA LEU A 229 28.59 14.26 -16.07
C LEU A 229 29.62 14.94 -16.97
N SER A 230 29.31 15.04 -18.27
CA SER A 230 30.07 15.86 -19.19
C SER A 230 29.19 16.71 -20.09
N ALA A 231 29.67 17.93 -20.41
CA ALA A 231 29.04 18.77 -21.42
C ALA A 231 29.68 18.54 -22.78
N THR A 232 28.85 18.50 -23.85
CA THR A 232 29.42 18.45 -25.21
C THR A 232 30.12 19.75 -25.54
N ASN A 233 31.12 19.71 -26.47
CA ASN A 233 31.90 20.88 -26.85
C ASN A 233 31.07 22.02 -27.49
N ASP A 234 29.87 21.71 -28.01
CA ASP A 234 28.96 22.61 -28.66
C ASP A 234 27.75 22.99 -27.77
N ALA A 235 27.82 22.66 -26.47
CA ALA A 235 26.80 23.04 -25.51
C ALA A 235 26.60 24.57 -25.50
N PRO A 236 25.37 25.06 -25.61
CA PRO A 236 25.09 26.49 -25.56
C PRO A 236 25.40 27.07 -24.17
N VAL A 237 26.18 28.13 -24.13
CA VAL A 237 26.49 28.81 -22.85
C VAL A 237 25.22 29.37 -22.23
N GLY A 238 24.97 29.04 -20.94
CA GLY A 238 23.80 29.47 -20.19
C GLY A 238 22.57 28.58 -20.39
N SER A 239 22.70 27.43 -21.04
CA SER A 239 21.66 26.41 -21.03
C SER A 239 21.54 25.76 -19.64
N SER A 240 20.41 25.13 -19.39
CA SER A 240 20.12 24.37 -18.17
C SER A 240 19.52 23.02 -18.52
N SER A 241 19.82 22.02 -17.75
CA SER A 241 19.24 20.68 -17.89
C SER A 241 18.62 20.21 -16.57
N MET A 242 17.49 19.54 -16.68
CA MET A 242 16.94 18.78 -15.56
C MET A 242 17.65 17.43 -15.53
N LEU A 243 18.14 17.04 -14.37
CA LEU A 243 18.70 15.73 -14.12
C LEU A 243 17.66 14.94 -13.32
N SER A 244 17.27 13.77 -13.82
CA SER A 244 16.36 12.85 -13.12
C SER A 244 17.17 11.62 -12.70
N LEU A 245 17.05 11.23 -11.44
CA LEU A 245 17.62 10.02 -10.89
C LEU A 245 16.52 9.00 -10.65
N ASN A 246 16.58 7.87 -11.34
CA ASN A 246 15.67 6.75 -11.14
C ASN A 246 16.34 5.72 -10.23
N ILE A 247 15.58 5.26 -9.24
CA ILE A 247 15.98 4.20 -8.33
C ILE A 247 15.16 2.97 -8.69
N GLY A 248 15.82 1.85 -8.85
CA GLY A 248 15.16 0.58 -9.15
C GLY A 248 15.75 -0.56 -8.33
N SER A 249 15.25 -1.76 -8.55
CA SER A 249 15.90 -2.98 -8.11
C SER A 249 16.19 -3.86 -9.33
N LEU A 250 17.06 -4.88 -9.18
CA LEU A 250 17.31 -5.85 -10.25
C LEU A 250 16.01 -6.56 -10.73
N HIS A 251 14.97 -6.53 -9.93
CA HIS A 251 13.68 -7.16 -10.24
C HIS A 251 12.65 -6.18 -10.79
N THR A 252 12.87 -4.85 -10.60
CA THR A 252 11.90 -3.82 -11.02
C THR A 252 12.53 -2.43 -11.06
N SER A 253 11.99 -1.55 -11.89
CA SER A 253 12.39 -0.14 -11.92
C SER A 253 11.31 0.73 -11.26
N TYR A 254 11.70 1.47 -10.22
CA TYR A 254 10.89 2.53 -9.63
C TYR A 254 11.21 3.84 -10.34
N ALA A 255 10.21 4.55 -10.79
CA ALA A 255 10.39 5.90 -11.30
C ALA A 255 10.00 6.89 -10.20
N HIS A 256 10.97 7.38 -9.45
CA HIS A 256 10.83 8.63 -8.71
C HIS A 256 11.47 9.76 -9.51
N SER A 257 10.68 10.76 -9.85
CA SER A 257 11.14 12.00 -10.50
C SER A 257 11.14 13.16 -9.54
#